data_205abe016243aab7324fd67d34921816
#
_entry.id   205abe016243aab7324fd67d34921816
#
_cell.length_a   1.000
_cell.length_b   1.000
_cell.length_c   1.000
_cell.angle_alpha   90.00
_cell.angle_beta   90.00
_cell.angle_gamma   90.00
#
_symmetry.space_group_name_H-M   'P 1'
#
loop_
_entity.id
_entity.type
_entity.pdbx_description
1 polymer ?
#
loop_
_entity_poly.entity_id
_entity_poly.type
_entity_poly.pdbx_seq_one_letter_code
_entity_poly.pdbx_strand_id
1 'polypeptide(L)'
;TNNQKTFNFTIQLSSEYQGQNSLWNINKIYLEEAFSSYFSLEDTKFPFVPVRTDLNTGDCLVVYFDFKSSELSQRSQNQLQILADVLNIIQKSSLKIYGHADEIGSQDFNMNLSIERAFSVKKFLISKGIETSKIDVYGKGESQEWLPNRLASGTDNPIGRSYNRRVEIYLD
;
A
#
# COMPACT_ATOMS: atom_id res chain seq x y z
N THR A 1 16.74 28.94 6.48
CA THR A 1 16.10 28.40 7.69
C THR A 1 15.88 26.93 7.48
N ASN A 2 16.69 26.10 8.16
CA ASN A 2 16.57 24.63 8.16
C ASN A 2 15.27 24.27 8.90
N ASN A 3 14.26 23.83 8.17
CA ASN A 3 13.03 23.30 8.73
C ASN A 3 13.28 21.81 9.05
N GLN A 4 13.92 21.54 10.16
CA GLN A 4 14.10 20.19 10.68
C GLN A 4 12.77 19.74 11.29
N LYS A 5 12.04 18.82 10.63
CA LYS A 5 10.86 18.17 11.18
C LYS A 5 11.26 16.89 11.88
N THR A 6 10.91 16.76 13.14
CA THR A 6 11.16 15.55 13.94
C THR A 6 9.91 14.67 13.87
N PHE A 7 10.08 13.39 13.55
CA PHE A 7 9.02 12.40 13.56
C PHE A 7 9.25 11.42 14.70
N ASN A 8 8.21 11.15 15.47
CA ASN A 8 8.20 10.09 16.45
C ASN A 8 7.57 8.84 15.83
N PHE A 9 8.21 7.69 15.98
CA PHE A 9 7.68 6.41 15.55
C PHE A 9 7.94 5.37 16.64
N THR A 10 7.06 4.39 16.75
CA THR A 10 7.19 3.30 17.70
C THR A 10 7.66 2.05 16.97
N ILE A 11 8.75 1.44 17.43
CA ILE A 11 9.25 0.16 16.93
C ILE A 11 8.92 -0.89 17.98
N GLN A 12 8.16 -1.90 17.58
CA GLN A 12 7.96 -3.09 18.42
C GLN A 12 9.05 -4.12 18.11
N LEU A 13 9.86 -4.41 19.12
CA LEU A 13 10.90 -5.42 19.05
C LEU A 13 10.46 -6.67 19.80
N SER A 14 10.73 -7.85 19.24
CA SER A 14 10.73 -9.11 20.00
C SER A 14 12.11 -9.71 19.98
N SER A 15 12.50 -10.32 21.07
CA SER A 15 13.70 -11.13 21.17
C SER A 15 13.32 -12.60 21.22
N GLU A 16 13.87 -13.41 20.32
CA GLU A 16 13.90 -14.86 20.48
C GLU A 16 15.20 -15.27 21.16
N TYR A 17 15.08 -15.98 22.29
CA TYR A 17 16.23 -16.52 23.01
C TYR A 17 16.68 -17.81 22.31
N GLN A 18 17.81 -17.75 21.62
CA GLN A 18 18.50 -18.92 21.07
C GLN A 18 19.87 -19.08 21.73
N GLY A 19 19.91 -19.67 22.91
CA GLY A 19 21.17 -19.95 23.61
C GLY A 19 21.91 -18.69 24.06
N GLN A 20 23.22 -18.61 23.80
CA GLN A 20 24.05 -17.48 24.26
C GLN A 20 23.92 -16.17 23.46
N ASN A 21 23.15 -16.17 22.35
CA ASN A 21 22.94 -15.00 21.50
C ASN A 21 21.46 -14.65 21.44
N SER A 22 21.10 -13.45 21.91
CA SER A 22 19.76 -12.90 21.72
C SER A 22 19.72 -12.17 20.38
N LEU A 23 18.91 -12.65 19.42
CA LEU A 23 18.60 -11.95 18.20
C LEU A 23 17.36 -11.09 18.42
N TRP A 24 17.50 -9.79 18.15
CA TRP A 24 16.38 -8.85 18.17
C TRP A 24 15.77 -8.77 16.78
N ASN A 25 14.50 -9.13 16.67
CA ASN A 25 13.74 -8.98 15.44
C ASN A 25 12.86 -7.74 15.54
N ILE A 26 12.85 -6.92 14.50
CA ILE A 26 11.89 -5.84 14.36
C ILE A 26 10.60 -6.47 13.84
N ASN A 27 9.62 -6.63 14.72
CA ASN A 27 8.35 -7.27 14.34
C ASN A 27 7.34 -6.29 13.76
N LYS A 28 7.39 -5.03 14.17
CA LYS A 28 6.43 -4.03 13.73
C LYS A 28 6.97 -2.61 13.90
N ILE A 29 6.80 -1.80 12.89
CA ILE A 29 7.05 -0.36 12.95
C ILE A 29 5.69 0.33 12.89
N TYR A 30 5.32 1.05 13.95
CA TYR A 30 4.11 1.86 13.97
C TYR A 30 4.44 3.24 13.43
N LEU A 31 4.02 3.52 12.21
CA LEU A 31 4.19 4.81 11.56
C LEU A 31 2.96 5.72 11.73
N GLU A 32 1.95 5.27 12.46
CA GLU A 32 0.65 5.94 12.58
C GLU A 32 0.77 7.38 13.07
N GLU A 33 1.62 7.64 14.07
CA GLU A 33 1.84 9.01 14.58
C GLU A 33 2.64 9.88 13.58
N ALA A 34 3.59 9.30 12.86
CA ALA A 34 4.35 10.03 11.86
C ALA A 34 3.48 10.47 10.68
N PHE A 35 2.48 9.66 10.32
CA PHE A 35 1.58 9.96 9.20
C PHE A 35 0.37 10.79 9.62
N SER A 36 -0.15 10.65 10.84
CA SER A 36 -1.31 11.42 11.31
C SER A 36 -1.05 12.93 11.38
N SER A 37 0.19 13.35 11.65
CA SER A 37 0.58 14.77 11.69
C SER A 37 0.71 15.42 10.31
N TYR A 38 0.81 14.62 9.23
CA TYR A 38 0.88 15.11 7.85
C TYR A 38 -0.49 15.28 7.19
N PHE A 39 -1.50 14.63 7.73
CA PHE A 39 -2.84 14.64 7.17
C PHE A 39 -3.80 15.25 8.18
N SER A 40 -4.33 16.44 7.86
CA SER A 40 -5.44 17.01 8.64
C SER A 40 -6.60 16.01 8.60
N LEU A 41 -7.22 15.75 9.75
CA LEU A 41 -8.33 14.84 9.95
C LEU A 41 -9.56 15.12 9.05
N GLU A 42 -9.61 16.27 8.38
CA GLU A 42 -10.70 16.69 7.50
C GLU A 42 -10.70 15.99 6.13
N ASP A 43 -9.57 15.43 5.67
CA ASP A 43 -9.47 14.73 4.38
C ASP A 43 -9.72 13.21 4.48
N THR A 44 -10.04 12.68 5.66
CA THR A 44 -10.17 11.26 5.89
C THR A 44 -11.59 10.73 5.61
N LYS A 45 -11.99 10.67 4.34
CA LYS A 45 -13.11 9.81 3.92
C LYS A 45 -12.81 8.31 4.07
N PHE A 46 -11.56 7.94 4.31
CA PHE A 46 -11.14 6.55 4.46
C PHE A 46 -10.19 6.42 5.65
N PRO A 47 -10.39 5.44 6.52
CA PRO A 47 -9.42 5.13 7.55
C PRO A 47 -8.08 4.81 6.88
N PHE A 48 -7.02 5.40 7.39
CA PHE A 48 -5.68 5.10 6.94
C PHE A 48 -5.32 3.69 7.40
N VAL A 49 -5.19 2.77 6.46
CA VAL A 49 -4.57 1.47 6.71
C VAL A 49 -3.31 1.40 5.86
N PRO A 50 -2.17 1.87 6.38
CA PRO A 50 -0.95 1.98 5.58
C PRO A 50 -0.26 0.65 5.35
N VAL A 51 -0.49 -0.32 6.22
CA VAL A 51 0.23 -1.61 6.17
C VAL A 51 -0.73 -2.73 6.52
N ARG A 52 -0.92 -3.65 5.57
CA ARG A 52 -1.52 -4.95 5.86
C ARG A 52 -0.41 -5.87 6.33
N THR A 53 -0.49 -6.32 7.57
CA THR A 53 0.32 -7.44 8.04
C THR A 53 -0.42 -8.72 7.67
N ASP A 54 0.04 -9.42 6.65
CA ASP A 54 -0.37 -10.79 6.36
C ASP A 54 0.74 -11.72 6.83
N LEU A 55 0.43 -12.63 7.75
CA LEU A 55 1.39 -13.59 8.30
C LEU A 55 2.01 -14.50 7.23
N ASN A 56 1.37 -14.62 6.07
CA ASN A 56 1.81 -15.49 4.98
C ASN A 56 2.51 -14.74 3.82
N THR A 57 2.18 -13.46 3.60
CA THR A 57 2.67 -12.68 2.46
C THR A 57 3.56 -11.50 2.85
N GLY A 58 3.71 -11.23 4.14
CA GLY A 58 4.47 -10.08 4.65
C GLY A 58 3.68 -8.77 4.64
N ASP A 59 4.34 -7.70 5.05
CA ASP A 59 3.74 -6.38 5.10
C ASP A 59 3.69 -5.74 3.70
N CYS A 60 2.58 -5.12 3.35
CA CYS A 60 2.45 -4.39 2.09
C CYS A 60 1.97 -2.96 2.32
N LEU A 61 2.45 -2.04 1.49
CA LEU A 61 1.87 -0.70 1.39
C LEU A 61 0.65 -0.75 0.48
N VAL A 62 -0.44 -0.11 0.91
CA VAL A 62 -1.70 -0.08 0.14
C VAL A 62 -2.02 1.32 -0.35
N VAL A 63 -2.35 1.43 -1.63
CA VAL A 63 -2.78 2.66 -2.30
C VAL A 63 -4.19 2.46 -2.85
N TYR A 64 -5.10 3.38 -2.53
CA TYR A 64 -6.50 3.33 -2.95
C TYR A 64 -6.78 4.21 -4.15
N PHE A 65 -7.80 3.80 -4.93
CA PHE A 65 -8.22 4.47 -6.16
C PHE A 65 -9.71 4.80 -6.16
N ASP A 66 -10.06 5.86 -6.86
CA ASP A 66 -11.43 6.21 -7.10
C ASP A 66 -12.13 5.22 -8.04
N PHE A 67 -13.46 5.29 -8.08
CA PHE A 67 -14.27 4.43 -8.93
C PHE A 67 -13.91 4.63 -10.41
N LYS A 68 -13.66 3.53 -11.11
CA LYS A 68 -13.27 3.50 -12.53
C LYS A 68 -12.04 4.36 -12.87
N SER A 69 -11.20 4.68 -11.90
CA SER A 69 -9.99 5.47 -12.10
C SER A 69 -8.73 4.66 -11.82
N SER A 70 -7.69 4.95 -12.57
CA SER A 70 -6.31 4.53 -12.35
C SER A 70 -5.40 5.73 -12.02
N GLU A 71 -5.96 6.91 -11.76
CA GLU A 71 -5.23 8.10 -11.38
C GLU A 71 -4.87 8.09 -9.89
N LEU A 72 -3.63 8.50 -9.59
CA LEU A 72 -3.15 8.62 -8.22
C LEU A 72 -3.64 9.93 -7.59
N SER A 73 -4.38 9.82 -6.50
CA SER A 73 -4.72 10.99 -5.68
C SER A 73 -3.47 11.66 -5.11
N GLN A 74 -3.56 12.93 -4.71
CA GLN A 74 -2.45 13.62 -4.05
C GLN A 74 -1.97 12.88 -2.81
N ARG A 75 -2.89 12.30 -2.03
CA ARG A 75 -2.57 11.48 -0.87
C ARG A 75 -1.75 10.25 -1.26
N SER A 76 -2.18 9.52 -2.30
CA SER A 76 -1.45 8.36 -2.82
C SER A 76 -0.05 8.74 -3.30
N GLN A 77 0.09 9.88 -3.98
CA GLN A 77 1.39 10.39 -4.43
C GLN A 77 2.31 10.71 -3.25
N ASN A 78 1.80 11.30 -2.18
CA ASN A 78 2.58 11.59 -0.97
C ASN A 78 3.07 10.30 -0.30
N GLN A 79 2.21 9.28 -0.19
CA GLN A 79 2.58 7.97 0.35
C GLN A 79 3.68 7.30 -0.49
N LEU A 80 3.52 7.30 -1.81
CA LEU A 80 4.50 6.73 -2.73
C LEU A 80 5.81 7.51 -2.76
N GLN A 81 5.79 8.83 -2.51
CA GLN A 81 7.02 9.63 -2.37
C GLN A 81 7.84 9.14 -1.17
N ILE A 82 7.19 8.94 -0.01
CA ILE A 82 7.86 8.42 1.18
C ILE A 82 8.46 7.04 0.92
N LEU A 83 7.69 6.15 0.27
CA LEU A 83 8.20 4.84 -0.13
C LEU A 83 9.43 4.96 -1.02
N ALA A 84 9.39 5.82 -2.05
CA ALA A 84 10.51 6.03 -2.95
C ALA A 84 11.75 6.56 -2.23
N ASP A 85 11.59 7.49 -1.29
CA ASP A 85 12.68 8.03 -0.48
C ASP A 85 13.35 6.93 0.36
N VAL A 86 12.55 6.06 0.99
CA VAL A 86 13.06 4.89 1.73
C VAL A 86 13.80 3.92 0.82
N LEU A 87 13.22 3.58 -0.34
CA LEU A 87 13.83 2.64 -1.30
C LEU A 87 15.16 3.15 -1.86
N ASN A 88 15.28 4.45 -2.11
CA ASN A 88 16.52 5.08 -2.55
C ASN A 88 17.65 4.99 -1.49
N ILE A 89 17.29 4.90 -0.20
CA ILE A 89 18.25 4.69 0.89
C ILE A 89 18.66 3.22 0.98
N ILE A 90 17.70 2.29 0.90
CA ILE A 90 17.93 0.85 1.12
C ILE A 90 18.65 0.19 -0.08
N GLN A 91 18.46 0.68 -1.29
CA GLN A 91 19.07 0.29 -2.58
C GLN A 91 18.94 -1.19 -3.04
N LYS A 92 18.47 -2.10 -2.21
CA LYS A 92 18.52 -3.55 -2.47
C LYS A 92 17.18 -4.24 -2.71
N SER A 93 16.05 -3.55 -2.57
CA SER A 93 14.74 -4.19 -2.60
C SER A 93 14.15 -4.22 -4.00
N SER A 94 13.58 -5.36 -4.39
CA SER A 94 12.65 -5.46 -5.50
C SER A 94 11.21 -5.27 -5.01
N LEU A 95 10.32 -4.88 -5.91
CA LEU A 95 8.93 -4.58 -5.62
C LEU A 95 8.02 -5.47 -6.44
N LYS A 96 7.01 -6.05 -5.79
CA LYS A 96 5.87 -6.68 -6.45
C LYS A 96 4.64 -5.83 -6.23
N ILE A 97 4.02 -5.38 -7.31
CA ILE A 97 2.87 -4.47 -7.30
C ILE A 97 1.66 -5.19 -7.86
N TYR A 98 0.64 -5.37 -7.02
CA TYR A 98 -0.61 -6.05 -7.39
C TYR A 98 -1.76 -5.03 -7.44
N GLY A 99 -2.38 -4.86 -8.61
CA GLY A 99 -3.57 -4.03 -8.77
C GLY A 99 -4.84 -4.85 -8.62
N HIS A 100 -5.87 -4.23 -8.04
CA HIS A 100 -7.18 -4.82 -7.79
C HIS A 100 -8.30 -3.89 -8.23
N ALA A 101 -9.46 -4.47 -8.55
CA ALA A 101 -10.70 -3.77 -8.86
C ALA A 101 -11.83 -4.24 -7.92
N ASP A 102 -12.92 -3.47 -7.87
CA ASP A 102 -14.19 -3.95 -7.31
C ASP A 102 -14.97 -4.76 -8.36
N GLU A 103 -16.13 -5.34 -7.96
CA GLU A 103 -16.93 -6.21 -8.82
C GLU A 103 -17.68 -5.47 -9.95
N ILE A 104 -17.64 -4.14 -10.01
CA ILE A 104 -18.45 -3.39 -10.98
C ILE A 104 -17.77 -3.31 -12.33
N GLY A 105 -18.32 -4.01 -13.30
CA GLY A 105 -17.85 -4.07 -14.68
C GLY A 105 -17.77 -5.49 -15.20
N SER A 106 -17.23 -5.67 -16.41
CA SER A 106 -16.88 -7.00 -16.91
C SER A 106 -15.53 -7.43 -16.32
N GLN A 107 -15.32 -8.74 -16.25
CA GLN A 107 -14.07 -9.32 -15.78
C GLN A 107 -12.86 -8.79 -16.56
N ASP A 108 -12.97 -8.68 -17.89
CA ASP A 108 -11.91 -8.13 -18.75
C ASP A 108 -11.64 -6.65 -18.45
N PHE A 109 -12.70 -5.86 -18.25
CA PHE A 109 -12.56 -4.46 -17.87
C PHE A 109 -11.85 -4.32 -16.51
N ASN A 110 -12.27 -5.09 -15.50
CA ASN A 110 -11.70 -5.05 -14.17
C ASN A 110 -10.24 -5.57 -14.15
N MET A 111 -9.91 -6.57 -14.98
CA MET A 111 -8.54 -7.01 -15.17
C MET A 111 -7.67 -5.89 -15.75
N ASN A 112 -8.09 -5.25 -16.84
CA ASN A 112 -7.36 -4.15 -17.45
C ASN A 112 -7.21 -2.97 -16.49
N LEU A 113 -8.28 -2.56 -15.81
CA LEU A 113 -8.24 -1.46 -14.83
C LEU A 113 -7.28 -1.76 -13.68
N SER A 114 -7.22 -2.99 -13.20
CA SER A 114 -6.29 -3.41 -12.16
C SER A 114 -4.83 -3.29 -12.61
N ILE A 115 -4.54 -3.68 -13.84
CA ILE A 115 -3.22 -3.54 -14.46
C ILE A 115 -2.85 -2.04 -14.60
N GLU A 116 -3.77 -1.21 -15.10
CA GLU A 116 -3.54 0.23 -15.25
C GLU A 116 -3.21 0.91 -13.91
N ARG A 117 -3.93 0.56 -12.83
CA ARG A 117 -3.66 1.05 -11.47
C ARG A 117 -2.25 0.70 -11.02
N ALA A 118 -1.85 -0.55 -11.19
CA ALA A 118 -0.52 -1.00 -10.83
C ALA A 118 0.57 -0.32 -11.68
N PHE A 119 0.32 -0.07 -12.97
CA PHE A 119 1.23 0.70 -13.82
C PHE A 119 1.32 2.18 -13.43
N SER A 120 0.24 2.80 -12.94
CA SER A 120 0.28 4.18 -12.45
C SER A 120 1.21 4.31 -11.25
N VAL A 121 1.17 3.35 -10.32
CA VAL A 121 2.12 3.26 -9.19
C VAL A 121 3.55 3.06 -9.71
N LYS A 122 3.78 2.10 -10.61
CA LYS A 122 5.10 1.85 -11.20
C LYS A 122 5.67 3.11 -11.86
N LYS A 123 4.87 3.80 -12.69
CA LYS A 123 5.30 5.05 -13.36
C LYS A 123 5.72 6.11 -12.34
N PHE A 124 4.94 6.27 -11.28
CA PHE A 124 5.26 7.22 -10.22
C PHE A 124 6.60 6.89 -9.56
N LEU A 125 6.83 5.65 -9.15
CA LEU A 125 8.07 5.22 -8.51
C LEU A 125 9.29 5.39 -9.43
N ILE A 126 9.15 5.08 -10.73
CA ILE A 126 10.19 5.32 -11.72
C ILE A 126 10.52 6.81 -11.83
N SER A 127 9.49 7.69 -11.83
CA SER A 127 9.70 9.15 -11.84
C SER A 127 10.45 9.68 -10.62
N LYS A 128 10.50 8.87 -9.53
CA LYS A 128 11.23 9.16 -8.29
C LYS A 128 12.59 8.46 -8.19
N GLY A 129 13.06 7.87 -9.30
CA GLY A 129 14.39 7.30 -9.39
C GLY A 129 14.49 5.80 -9.12
N ILE A 130 13.35 5.10 -8.91
CA ILE A 130 13.38 3.64 -8.73
C ILE A 130 13.56 2.97 -10.09
N GLU A 131 14.52 2.06 -10.20
CA GLU A 131 14.83 1.34 -11.44
C GLU A 131 13.67 0.46 -11.90
N THR A 132 13.35 0.52 -13.18
CA THR A 132 12.28 -0.29 -13.80
C THR A 132 12.45 -1.78 -13.59
N SER A 133 13.70 -2.26 -13.60
CA SER A 133 14.07 -3.67 -13.40
C SER A 133 13.76 -4.21 -12.01
N LYS A 134 13.56 -3.32 -11.05
CA LYS A 134 13.21 -3.67 -9.66
C LYS A 134 11.70 -3.74 -9.40
N ILE A 135 10.86 -3.50 -10.41
CA ILE A 135 9.41 -3.38 -10.22
C ILE A 135 8.65 -4.34 -11.13
N ASP A 136 8.07 -5.36 -10.54
CA ASP A 136 7.14 -6.27 -11.19
C ASP A 136 5.68 -5.83 -10.96
N VAL A 137 4.84 -5.95 -11.99
CA VAL A 137 3.44 -5.50 -11.98
C VAL A 137 2.52 -6.64 -12.35
N TYR A 138 1.44 -6.80 -11.57
CA TYR A 138 0.43 -7.84 -11.75
C TYR A 138 -0.98 -7.26 -11.60
N GLY A 139 -1.88 -7.58 -12.53
CA GLY A 139 -3.31 -7.35 -12.38
C GLY A 139 -3.99 -8.56 -11.74
N LYS A 140 -4.91 -8.33 -10.83
CA LYS A 140 -5.74 -9.33 -10.17
C LYS A 140 -7.24 -9.18 -10.51
N GLY A 141 -7.60 -8.08 -11.18
CA GLY A 141 -9.00 -7.77 -11.44
C GLY A 141 -9.80 -7.72 -10.13
N GLU A 142 -10.98 -8.31 -10.16
CA GLU A 142 -11.89 -8.44 -9.01
C GLU A 142 -11.71 -9.74 -8.22
N SER A 143 -10.74 -10.62 -8.61
CA SER A 143 -10.64 -11.98 -8.09
C SER A 143 -10.22 -12.09 -6.63
N GLN A 144 -9.71 -11.03 -6.05
CA GLN A 144 -9.20 -11.00 -4.67
C GLN A 144 -9.82 -9.84 -3.89
N GLU A 145 -10.99 -10.08 -3.32
CA GLU A 145 -11.66 -9.13 -2.46
C GLU A 145 -10.88 -8.95 -1.13
N TRP A 146 -10.74 -7.71 -0.72
CA TRP A 146 -10.30 -7.42 0.66
C TRP A 146 -11.47 -7.44 1.63
N LEU A 147 -12.53 -6.73 1.26
CA LEU A 147 -13.82 -6.78 1.94
C LEU A 147 -14.90 -7.20 0.93
N PRO A 148 -15.97 -7.86 1.39
CA PRO A 148 -17.04 -8.27 0.49
C PRO A 148 -17.61 -7.10 -0.30
N ASN A 149 -17.74 -7.24 -1.61
CA ASN A 149 -18.41 -6.27 -2.48
C ASN A 149 -19.90 -6.16 -2.16
N ARG A 150 -20.49 -7.20 -1.54
CA ARG A 150 -21.89 -7.25 -1.12
C ARG A 150 -22.00 -7.61 0.35
N LEU A 151 -23.01 -7.06 1.01
CA LEU A 151 -23.35 -7.45 2.38
C LEU A 151 -23.92 -8.87 2.42
N ALA A 152 -24.00 -9.47 3.60
CA ALA A 152 -24.59 -10.80 3.80
C ALA A 152 -26.05 -10.89 3.30
N SER A 153 -26.78 -9.76 3.26
CA SER A 153 -28.12 -9.61 2.69
C SER A 153 -28.15 -9.67 1.15
N GLY A 154 -26.99 -9.70 0.47
CA GLY A 154 -26.88 -9.58 -0.99
C GLY A 154 -26.93 -8.14 -1.52
N THR A 155 -27.19 -7.15 -0.66
CA THR A 155 -27.19 -5.73 -1.05
C THR A 155 -25.77 -5.22 -1.30
N ASP A 156 -25.65 -4.16 -2.11
CA ASP A 156 -24.39 -3.51 -2.43
C ASP A 156 -23.65 -3.04 -1.18
N ASN A 157 -22.31 -3.20 -1.17
CA ASN A 157 -21.43 -2.72 -0.10
C ASN A 157 -20.43 -1.71 -0.67
N PRO A 158 -20.79 -0.42 -0.78
CA PRO A 158 -19.91 0.61 -1.31
C PRO A 158 -18.58 0.75 -0.54
N ILE A 159 -18.62 0.50 0.78
CA ILE A 159 -17.43 0.52 1.64
C ILE A 159 -16.49 -0.63 1.24
N GLY A 160 -17.00 -1.87 1.17
CA GLY A 160 -16.20 -3.03 0.73
C GLY A 160 -15.58 -2.80 -0.64
N ARG A 161 -16.37 -2.29 -1.61
CA ARG A 161 -15.85 -1.95 -2.95
C ARG A 161 -14.75 -0.89 -2.91
N SER A 162 -14.82 0.10 -2.03
CA SER A 162 -13.77 1.11 -1.91
C SER A 162 -12.44 0.52 -1.46
N TYR A 163 -12.46 -0.47 -0.59
CA TYR A 163 -11.26 -1.21 -0.16
C TYR A 163 -10.73 -2.15 -1.26
N ASN A 164 -11.60 -2.63 -2.15
CA ASN A 164 -11.19 -3.50 -3.24
C ASN A 164 -10.51 -2.73 -4.39
N ARG A 165 -10.79 -1.43 -4.54
CA ARG A 165 -10.11 -0.54 -5.51
C ARG A 165 -8.75 -0.10 -4.98
N ARG A 166 -7.76 -0.99 -5.02
CA ARG A 166 -6.45 -0.78 -4.41
C ARG A 166 -5.30 -1.31 -5.25
N VAL A 167 -4.13 -0.89 -4.86
CA VAL A 167 -2.86 -1.49 -5.27
C VAL A 167 -2.10 -1.87 -3.99
N GLU A 168 -1.60 -3.08 -3.95
CA GLU A 168 -0.74 -3.61 -2.89
C GLU A 168 0.70 -3.63 -3.39
N ILE A 169 1.64 -3.13 -2.58
CA ILE A 169 3.06 -3.04 -2.91
C ILE A 169 3.84 -3.81 -1.85
N TYR A 170 4.48 -4.87 -2.27
CA TYR A 170 5.32 -5.73 -1.43
C TYR A 170 6.79 -5.45 -1.71
N LEU A 171 7.59 -5.42 -0.64
CA LEU A 171 9.04 -5.43 -0.71
C LEU A 171 9.52 -6.89 -0.65
N ASP A 172 10.43 -7.24 -1.57
CA ASP A 172 11.02 -8.57 -1.69
C ASP A 172 12.49 -8.53 -1.24
#